data_5b087270f071f3a8c05c4c17c01d6005
#
_entry.id   5b087270f071f3a8c05c4c17c01d6005
#
_cell.length_a   1.000
_cell.length_b   1.000
_cell.length_c   1.000
_cell.angle_alpha   90.00
_cell.angle_beta   90.00
_cell.angle_gamma   90.00
#
_symmetry.space_group_name_H-M   'P 1'
#
loop_
_entity.id
_entity.type
_entity.pdbx_description
1 polymer ?
#
loop_
_entity_poly.entity_id
_entity_poly.type
_entity_poly.pdbx_seq_one_letter_code
_entity_poly.pdbx_strand_id
1 'polypeptide(L)'
;VIKLKDLLLERSLSDEMRELKLYIDNDASLYRQRYMPILKNLSKKKKKGQYRKGLASKAFMYLIDDGAKRYVKSYGGNVRDVFPKRQRQMLAQDYVDEFEQIFKDQEFDFMR
;
A
#
# COMPACT_ATOMS: atom_id res chain seq x y z
N VAL A 1 -10.70 -9.86 17.77
CA VAL A 1 -10.24 -11.16 17.25
C VAL A 1 -9.33 -10.91 16.04
N ILE A 2 -8.09 -11.34 16.15
CA ILE A 2 -7.15 -11.24 15.04
C ILE A 2 -7.51 -12.32 14.02
N LYS A 3 -7.78 -11.89 12.79
CA LYS A 3 -8.08 -12.83 11.72
C LYS A 3 -6.81 -13.59 11.34
N LEU A 4 -6.94 -14.87 11.07
CA LEU A 4 -5.83 -15.73 10.68
C LEU A 4 -5.08 -15.15 9.44
N LYS A 5 -5.83 -14.56 8.51
CA LYS A 5 -5.30 -13.91 7.32
C LYS A 5 -4.34 -12.77 7.67
N ASP A 6 -4.68 -11.95 8.67
CA ASP A 6 -3.85 -10.82 9.10
C ASP A 6 -2.56 -11.32 9.75
N LEU A 7 -2.63 -12.38 10.54
CA LEU A 7 -1.45 -13.02 11.13
C LEU A 7 -0.52 -13.57 10.06
N LEU A 8 -1.07 -14.20 9.02
CA LEU A 8 -0.28 -14.75 7.91
C LEU A 8 0.41 -13.65 7.11
N LEU A 9 -0.28 -12.53 6.86
CA LEU A 9 0.31 -11.38 6.16
C LEU A 9 1.44 -10.74 6.98
N GLU A 10 1.24 -10.57 8.28
CA GLU A 10 2.28 -10.03 9.16
C GLU A 10 3.51 -10.92 9.21
N ARG A 11 3.33 -12.24 9.23
CA ARG A 11 4.44 -13.19 9.22
C ARG A 11 5.14 -13.26 7.88
N SER A 12 4.45 -12.92 6.78
CA SER A 12 4.99 -12.99 5.43
C SER A 12 5.86 -11.79 5.08
N LEU A 13 5.60 -10.63 5.68
CA LEU A 13 6.42 -9.43 5.47
C LEU A 13 7.69 -9.49 6.31
N SER A 14 8.84 -9.19 5.69
CA SER A 14 10.09 -9.05 6.41
C SER A 14 10.05 -7.83 7.33
N ASP A 15 10.98 -7.78 8.29
CA ASP A 15 11.10 -6.64 9.20
C ASP A 15 11.42 -5.35 8.42
N GLU A 16 12.26 -5.47 7.39
CA GLU A 16 12.60 -4.35 6.50
C GLU A 16 11.36 -3.82 5.78
N MET A 17 10.46 -4.69 5.34
CA MET A 17 9.23 -4.28 4.68
C MET A 17 8.26 -3.59 5.63
N ARG A 18 8.21 -4.04 6.88
CA ARG A 18 7.40 -3.37 7.92
C ARG A 18 7.94 -1.96 8.21
N GLU A 19 9.26 -1.83 8.27
CA GLU A 19 9.90 -0.52 8.43
C GLU A 19 9.61 0.38 7.23
N LEU A 20 9.65 -0.17 6.02
CA LEU A 20 9.32 0.59 4.82
C LEU A 20 7.87 1.08 4.86
N LYS A 21 6.94 0.22 5.27
CA LYS A 21 5.53 0.62 5.39
C LYS A 21 5.38 1.79 6.37
N LEU A 22 6.03 1.72 7.52
CA LEU A 22 6.01 2.80 8.50
C LEU A 22 6.62 4.08 7.94
N TYR A 23 7.72 3.96 7.20
CA TYR A 23 8.36 5.11 6.56
C TYR A 23 7.41 5.79 5.58
N ILE A 24 6.75 5.02 4.72
CA ILE A 24 5.79 5.53 3.74
C ILE A 24 4.60 6.19 4.46
N ASP A 25 4.03 5.52 5.44
CA ASP A 25 2.83 6.01 6.14
C ASP A 25 3.10 7.29 6.93
N ASN A 26 4.35 7.49 7.37
CA ASN A 26 4.75 8.68 8.13
C ASN A 26 5.34 9.80 7.27
N ASP A 27 5.55 9.59 5.98
CA ASP A 27 6.10 10.59 5.08
C ASP A 27 4.98 11.47 4.52
N ALA A 28 4.92 12.72 4.97
CA ALA A 28 3.88 13.65 4.54
C ALA A 28 3.93 13.94 3.03
N SER A 29 5.12 13.97 2.45
CA SER A 29 5.30 14.19 1.00
C SER A 29 4.73 13.04 0.19
N LEU A 30 5.06 11.80 0.55
CA LEU A 30 4.51 10.63 -0.11
C LEU A 30 2.99 10.54 0.06
N TYR A 31 2.49 10.87 1.24
CA TYR A 31 1.07 10.88 1.53
C TYR A 31 0.31 11.83 0.58
N ARG A 32 0.78 13.07 0.45
CA ARG A 32 0.12 14.09 -0.37
C ARG A 32 0.32 13.88 -1.87
N GLN A 33 1.52 13.48 -2.28
CA GLN A 33 1.89 13.42 -3.70
C GLN A 33 1.56 12.10 -4.36
N ARG A 34 1.49 11.01 -3.58
CA ARG A 34 1.28 9.67 -4.12
C ARG A 34 0.05 8.97 -3.54
N TYR A 35 -0.02 8.86 -2.22
CA TYR A 35 -1.04 8.06 -1.57
C TYR A 35 -2.45 8.62 -1.79
N MET A 36 -2.66 9.89 -1.51
CA MET A 36 -3.98 10.51 -1.68
C MET A 36 -4.45 10.52 -3.13
N PRO A 37 -3.61 10.87 -4.14
CA PRO A 37 -4.02 10.77 -5.53
C PRO A 37 -4.41 9.34 -5.94
N ILE A 38 -3.69 8.33 -5.46
CA ILE A 38 -4.02 6.93 -5.72
C ILE A 38 -5.41 6.61 -5.16
N LEU A 39 -5.69 6.96 -3.91
CA LEU A 39 -6.98 6.72 -3.28
C LEU A 39 -8.11 7.40 -4.03
N LYS A 40 -7.93 8.65 -4.43
CA LYS A 40 -8.94 9.40 -5.19
C LYS A 40 -9.23 8.75 -6.54
N ASN A 41 -8.18 8.37 -7.26
CA ASN A 41 -8.33 7.73 -8.57
C ASN A 41 -9.03 6.38 -8.47
N LEU A 42 -8.59 5.54 -7.52
CA LEU A 42 -9.20 4.22 -7.33
C LEU A 42 -10.66 4.33 -6.86
N SER A 43 -10.96 5.31 -6.00
CA SER A 43 -12.34 5.55 -5.55
C SER A 43 -13.24 5.94 -6.71
N LYS A 44 -12.78 6.81 -7.60
CA LYS A 44 -13.52 7.19 -8.81
C LYS A 44 -13.78 5.98 -9.71
N LYS A 45 -12.77 5.16 -9.92
CA LYS A 45 -12.90 3.94 -10.74
C LYS A 45 -13.89 2.96 -10.12
N LYS A 46 -13.88 2.81 -8.81
CA LYS A 46 -14.80 1.92 -8.12
C LYS A 46 -16.25 2.41 -8.27
N LYS A 47 -16.48 3.69 -8.13
CA LYS A 47 -17.82 4.29 -8.33
C LYS A 47 -18.34 4.10 -9.76
N LYS A 48 -17.44 4.09 -10.75
CA LYS A 48 -17.78 3.90 -12.16
C LYS A 48 -17.84 2.43 -12.58
N GLY A 49 -17.59 1.50 -11.67
CA GLY A 49 -17.52 0.08 -12.00
C GLY A 49 -16.29 -0.34 -12.79
N GLN A 50 -15.25 0.48 -12.80
CA GLN A 50 -14.01 0.26 -13.54
C GLN A 50 -12.85 -0.20 -12.65
N TYR A 51 -13.10 -0.42 -11.37
CA TYR A 51 -12.07 -0.84 -10.42
C TYR A 51 -11.66 -2.28 -10.69
N ARG A 52 -10.33 -2.50 -10.65
CA ARG A 52 -9.72 -3.84 -10.72
C ARG A 52 -8.57 -3.92 -9.72
N LYS A 53 -8.45 -5.05 -9.04
CA LYS A 53 -7.36 -5.27 -8.07
C LYS A 53 -5.98 -5.13 -8.70
N GLY A 54 -5.81 -5.56 -9.95
CA GLY A 54 -4.54 -5.41 -10.67
C GLY A 54 -4.14 -3.96 -10.87
N LEU A 55 -5.09 -3.09 -11.17
CA LEU A 55 -4.82 -1.64 -11.28
C LEU A 55 -4.42 -1.05 -9.94
N ALA A 56 -5.12 -1.44 -8.87
CA ALA A 56 -4.81 -0.98 -7.52
C ALA A 56 -3.42 -1.44 -7.09
N SER A 57 -3.10 -2.71 -7.30
CA SER A 57 -1.80 -3.27 -6.97
C SER A 57 -0.67 -2.53 -7.70
N LYS A 58 -0.85 -2.26 -8.99
CA LYS A 58 0.13 -1.51 -9.80
C LYS A 58 0.33 -0.10 -9.26
N ALA A 59 -0.75 0.59 -8.92
CA ALA A 59 -0.68 1.95 -8.38
C ALA A 59 0.08 1.97 -7.06
N PHE A 60 -0.21 1.05 -6.15
CA PHE A 60 0.49 0.97 -4.88
C PHE A 60 1.95 0.53 -5.03
N MET A 61 2.28 -0.25 -6.07
CA MET A 61 3.68 -0.57 -6.37
C MET A 61 4.49 0.69 -6.69
N TYR A 62 3.92 1.65 -7.40
CA TYR A 62 4.61 2.94 -7.63
C TYR A 62 4.87 3.68 -6.33
N LEU A 63 3.92 3.69 -5.42
CA LEU A 63 4.09 4.29 -4.09
C LEU A 63 5.22 3.60 -3.33
N ILE A 64 5.21 2.27 -3.31
CA ILE A 64 6.21 1.46 -2.59
C ILE A 64 7.59 1.65 -3.20
N ASP A 65 7.71 1.64 -4.52
CA ASP A 65 8.98 1.83 -5.21
C ASP A 65 9.58 3.21 -4.93
N ASP A 66 8.75 4.24 -4.94
CA ASP A 66 9.20 5.60 -4.60
C ASP A 66 9.65 5.68 -3.14
N GLY A 67 8.87 5.12 -2.24
CA GLY A 67 9.23 5.06 -0.81
C GLY A 67 10.51 4.28 -0.57
N ALA A 68 10.68 3.14 -1.24
CA ALA A 68 11.88 2.31 -1.13
C ALA A 68 13.12 3.06 -1.61
N LYS A 69 13.03 3.77 -2.73
CA LYS A 69 14.14 4.61 -3.24
C LYS A 69 14.53 5.69 -2.25
N ARG A 70 13.55 6.36 -1.65
CA ARG A 70 13.80 7.39 -0.64
C ARG A 70 14.42 6.80 0.62
N TYR A 71 13.95 5.63 1.02
CA TYR A 71 14.47 4.93 2.20
C TYR A 71 15.94 4.58 2.03
N VAL A 72 16.31 3.92 0.92
CA VAL A 72 17.71 3.52 0.70
C VAL A 72 18.62 4.73 0.48
N LYS A 73 18.10 5.82 -0.06
CA LYS A 73 18.86 7.06 -0.19
C LYS A 73 19.22 7.64 1.18
N SER A 74 18.33 7.52 2.15
CA SER A 74 18.55 8.04 3.52
C SER A 74 19.37 7.10 4.39
N TYR A 75 19.18 5.79 4.27
CA TYR A 75 19.76 4.80 5.18
C TYR A 75 20.81 3.91 4.52
N GLY A 76 20.97 4.01 3.21
CA GLY A 76 21.92 3.19 2.46
C GLY A 76 21.32 1.88 1.97
N GLY A 77 22.04 1.21 1.11
CA GLY A 77 21.63 -0.06 0.54
C GLY A 77 21.07 0.06 -0.89
N ASN A 78 20.58 -1.05 -1.39
CA ASN A 78 20.02 -1.18 -2.73
C ASN A 78 18.58 -1.68 -2.61
N VAL A 79 17.66 -1.08 -3.36
CA VAL A 79 16.24 -1.44 -3.29
C VAL A 79 16.01 -2.94 -3.50
N ARG A 80 16.68 -3.54 -4.48
CA ARG A 80 16.52 -4.97 -4.77
C ARG A 80 16.98 -5.88 -3.63
N ASP A 81 18.04 -5.48 -2.91
CA ASP A 81 18.60 -6.28 -1.82
C ASP A 81 17.83 -6.10 -0.52
N VAL A 82 17.49 -4.85 -0.20
CA VAL A 82 16.79 -4.52 1.06
C VAL A 82 15.29 -4.85 0.95
N PHE A 83 14.70 -4.58 -0.22
CA PHE A 83 13.27 -4.74 -0.46
C PHE A 83 13.05 -5.59 -1.73
N PRO A 84 13.18 -6.93 -1.66
CA PRO A 84 13.00 -7.78 -2.82
C PRO A 84 11.62 -7.59 -3.48
N LYS A 85 11.55 -7.78 -4.80
CA LYS A 85 10.34 -7.56 -5.56
C LYS A 85 9.13 -8.31 -4.99
N ARG A 86 9.32 -9.57 -4.60
CA ARG A 86 8.25 -10.38 -4.01
C ARG A 86 7.68 -9.71 -2.76
N GLN A 87 8.56 -9.22 -1.88
CA GLN A 87 8.15 -8.54 -0.65
C GLN A 87 7.42 -7.23 -0.96
N ARG A 88 7.88 -6.48 -1.95
CA ARG A 88 7.19 -5.25 -2.39
C ARG A 88 5.80 -5.55 -2.93
N GLN A 89 5.64 -6.65 -3.68
CA GLN A 89 4.33 -7.09 -4.16
C GLN A 89 3.40 -7.47 -3.01
N MET A 90 3.93 -8.12 -1.98
CA MET A 90 3.14 -8.45 -0.78
C MET A 90 2.67 -7.20 -0.06
N LEU A 91 3.53 -6.19 0.05
CA LEU A 91 3.14 -4.91 0.65
C LEU A 91 2.09 -4.20 -0.20
N ALA A 92 2.21 -4.25 -1.52
CA ALA A 92 1.20 -3.68 -2.43
C ALA A 92 -0.16 -4.34 -2.21
N GLN A 93 -0.19 -5.66 -2.04
CA GLN A 93 -1.44 -6.37 -1.74
C GLN A 93 -2.03 -5.93 -0.41
N ASP A 94 -1.19 -5.69 0.59
CA ASP A 94 -1.62 -5.18 1.89
C ASP A 94 -2.31 -3.81 1.74
N TYR A 95 -1.73 -2.91 0.95
CA TYR A 95 -2.35 -1.61 0.67
C TYR A 95 -3.67 -1.75 -0.10
N VAL A 96 -3.76 -2.69 -1.04
CA VAL A 96 -5.02 -2.96 -1.76
C VAL A 96 -6.10 -3.39 -0.78
N ASP A 97 -5.78 -4.30 0.14
CA ASP A 97 -6.72 -4.78 1.14
C ASP A 97 -7.19 -3.65 2.06
N GLU A 98 -6.27 -2.78 2.49
CA GLU A 98 -6.61 -1.60 3.28
C GLU A 98 -7.54 -0.65 2.52
N PHE A 99 -7.25 -0.40 1.24
CA PHE A 99 -8.10 0.45 0.42
C PHE A 99 -9.52 -0.11 0.28
N GLU A 100 -9.63 -1.40 0.01
CA GLU A 100 -10.94 -2.04 -0.13
C GLU A 100 -11.74 -1.96 1.16
N GLN A 101 -11.09 -2.10 2.30
CA GLN A 101 -11.73 -1.97 3.60
C GLN A 101 -12.19 -0.54 3.87
N ILE A 102 -11.35 0.45 3.61
CA ILE A 102 -11.69 1.86 3.77
C ILE A 102 -12.88 2.22 2.87
N PHE A 103 -12.87 1.76 1.63
CA PHE A 103 -13.95 2.05 0.69
C PHE A 103 -15.27 1.42 1.14
N LYS A 104 -15.25 0.21 1.66
CA LYS A 104 -16.43 -0.44 2.24
C LYS A 104 -17.00 0.37 3.39
N ASP A 105 -16.14 0.85 4.29
CA ASP A 105 -16.56 1.64 5.43
C ASP A 105 -17.22 2.96 4.98
N GLN A 106 -16.66 3.60 3.95
CA GLN A 106 -17.24 4.81 3.37
C GLN A 106 -18.58 4.55 2.69
N GLU A 107 -18.72 3.46 1.92
CA GLU A 107 -19.98 3.08 1.32
C GLU A 107 -21.05 2.85 2.38
N PHE A 108 -20.68 2.20 3.46
CA PHE A 108 -21.58 1.92 4.57
C PHE A 108 -22.08 3.22 5.20
N ASP A 109 -21.21 4.20 5.37
CA ASP A 109 -21.57 5.51 5.91
C ASP A 109 -22.51 6.27 4.98
N PHE A 110 -22.34 6.14 3.67
CA PHE A 110 -23.24 6.74 2.68
C PHE A 110 -24.65 6.13 2.70
N MET A 111 -24.78 4.90 3.13
CA MET A 111 -26.07 4.21 3.16
C MET A 111 -26.88 4.53 4.41
N ARG A 112 -26.28 5.20 5.35
CA ARG A 112 -27.00 5.70 6.53
C ARG A 112 -27.77 6.98 6.15
#